data_247a466d43f0cb1b7c3be387d10702d8
#
_entry.id   247a466d43f0cb1b7c3be387d10702d8
#
_cell.length_a   1.000
_cell.length_b   1.000
_cell.length_c   1.000
_cell.angle_alpha   90.00
_cell.angle_beta   90.00
_cell.angle_gamma   90.00
#
_symmetry.space_group_name_H-M   'P 1'
#
loop_
_entity.id
_entity.type
_entity.pdbx_description
1 polymer ?
#
loop_
_entity_poly.entity_id
_entity_poly.type
_entity_poly.pdbx_seq_one_letter_code
_entity_poly.pdbx_strand_id
1 'polypeptide(L)'
;FDTARQYRESFEVYGSKKAVEWPLIEGKPLVLHVAKKPEPEIPEEVDCPDYAHLLPKPIQHFTQGGVYDEEENQHLSFNQGGGHGGSHPHLVHEFIDALKTGRSPFPNARQSANITCVGILAHESAVKGGEIINLPSFTWEVQ
;
A
#
# COMPACT_ATOMS: atom_id res chain seq x y z
N PHE A 1 18.73 -9.73 -2.21
CA PHE A 1 18.87 -9.60 -0.75
C PHE A 1 19.58 -10.84 -0.20
N ASP A 2 20.63 -10.66 0.59
CA ASP A 2 21.39 -11.74 1.24
C ASP A 2 20.76 -12.10 2.60
N THR A 3 19.48 -12.41 2.62
CA THR A 3 18.80 -12.83 3.84
C THR A 3 18.08 -14.14 3.62
N ALA A 4 18.02 -14.98 4.64
CA ALA A 4 17.27 -16.24 4.59
C ALA A 4 15.75 -16.02 4.56
N ARG A 5 15.29 -14.79 4.81
CA ARG A 5 13.87 -14.44 4.79
C ARG A 5 13.42 -14.11 3.38
N GLN A 6 12.28 -14.68 2.98
CA GLN A 6 11.60 -14.28 1.75
C GLN A 6 11.27 -12.79 1.74
N TYR A 7 11.31 -12.17 0.58
CA TYR A 7 10.85 -10.80 0.38
C TYR A 7 9.40 -10.63 0.89
N ARG A 8 9.17 -9.54 1.60
CA ARG A 8 7.86 -9.20 2.15
C ARG A 8 7.68 -7.69 2.15
N GLU A 9 6.55 -7.25 1.67
CA GLU A 9 6.05 -5.90 1.88
C GLU A 9 5.07 -5.92 3.06
N SER A 10 5.34 -5.13 4.07
CA SER A 10 4.50 -5.11 5.26
C SER A 10 4.56 -3.76 5.96
N PHE A 11 3.51 -3.46 6.70
CA PHE A 11 3.44 -2.32 7.59
C PHE A 11 2.70 -2.69 8.86
N GLU A 12 2.97 -1.95 9.91
CA GLU A 12 2.29 -2.06 11.19
C GLU A 12 1.84 -0.67 11.61
N VAL A 13 0.66 -0.57 12.20
CA VAL A 13 0.08 0.70 12.62
C VAL A 13 -0.36 0.58 14.07
N TYR A 14 0.21 1.38 14.94
CA TYR A 14 -0.10 1.39 16.36
C TYR A 14 -0.78 2.70 16.75
N GLY A 15 -2.07 2.62 17.05
CA GLY A 15 -2.87 3.73 17.53
C GLY A 15 -3.34 3.52 18.98
N SER A 16 -3.79 4.58 19.62
CA SER A 16 -4.27 4.54 21.01
C SER A 16 -5.59 3.76 21.20
N LYS A 17 -6.34 3.51 20.14
CA LYS A 17 -7.62 2.80 20.18
C LYS A 17 -7.58 1.47 19.44
N LYS A 18 -6.80 1.40 18.38
CA LYS A 18 -6.62 0.20 17.55
C LYS A 18 -5.20 0.13 17.04
N ALA A 19 -4.69 -1.09 16.88
CA ALA A 19 -3.46 -1.36 16.17
C ALA A 19 -3.68 -2.51 15.17
N VAL A 20 -2.91 -2.50 14.08
CA VAL A 20 -2.93 -3.55 13.08
C VAL A 20 -1.51 -4.01 12.84
N GLU A 21 -1.31 -5.32 12.87
CA GLU A 21 -0.05 -5.98 12.56
C GLU A 21 -0.19 -6.81 11.28
N TRP A 22 0.80 -6.66 10.40
CA TRP A 22 0.87 -7.45 9.19
C TRP A 22 1.33 -8.88 9.51
N PRO A 23 0.75 -9.93 8.88
CA PRO A 23 1.12 -11.30 9.20
C PRO A 23 2.59 -11.59 8.88
N LEU A 24 3.22 -12.41 9.72
CA LEU A 24 4.59 -12.87 9.49
C LEU A 24 4.71 -13.82 8.32
N ILE A 25 3.65 -14.55 8.01
CA ILE A 25 3.56 -15.52 6.92
C ILE A 25 2.58 -14.98 5.89
N GLU A 26 3.03 -14.90 4.65
CA GLU A 26 2.18 -14.45 3.54
C GLU A 26 0.91 -15.29 3.43
N GLY A 27 -0.21 -14.64 3.10
CA GLY A 27 -1.52 -15.29 2.98
C GLY A 27 -2.21 -15.61 4.32
N LYS A 28 -1.64 -15.21 5.45
CA LYS A 28 -2.33 -15.26 6.74
C LYS A 28 -3.11 -13.96 7.00
N PRO A 29 -4.15 -14.01 7.85
CA PRO A 29 -4.90 -12.81 8.25
C PRO A 29 -4.02 -11.77 8.94
N LEU A 30 -4.46 -10.51 8.90
CA LEU A 30 -3.95 -9.43 9.74
C LEU A 30 -4.35 -9.67 11.19
N VAL A 31 -3.59 -9.11 12.12
CA VAL A 31 -3.95 -9.11 13.54
C VAL A 31 -4.43 -7.72 13.93
N LEU A 32 -5.68 -7.64 14.36
CA LEU A 32 -6.30 -6.41 14.85
C LEU A 32 -6.33 -6.42 16.38
N HIS A 33 -5.79 -5.37 16.97
CA HIS A 33 -5.86 -5.09 18.38
C HIS A 33 -6.84 -3.95 18.63
N VAL A 34 -7.75 -4.13 19.61
CA VAL A 34 -8.72 -3.10 19.97
C VAL A 34 -8.62 -2.85 21.48
N ALA A 35 -8.22 -1.65 21.86
CA ALA A 35 -8.10 -1.28 23.28
C ALA A 35 -9.47 -1.34 23.95
N LYS A 36 -9.66 -2.31 24.85
CA LYS A 36 -10.85 -2.48 25.68
C LYS A 36 -10.46 -2.27 27.14
N LYS A 37 -11.03 -1.29 27.77
CA LYS A 37 -10.83 -1.06 29.22
C LYS A 37 -12.14 -1.34 29.96
N PRO A 38 -12.11 -2.06 31.11
CA PRO A 38 -10.96 -2.54 31.88
C PRO A 38 -10.47 -3.96 31.52
N GLU A 39 -11.05 -4.61 30.54
CA GLU A 39 -10.73 -5.99 30.16
C GLU A 39 -9.42 -6.09 29.38
N PRO A 40 -8.67 -7.20 29.49
CA PRO A 40 -7.53 -7.44 28.64
C PRO A 40 -7.95 -7.52 27.18
N GLU A 41 -7.08 -7.00 26.33
CA GLU A 41 -7.25 -7.05 24.90
C GLU A 41 -7.08 -8.48 24.39
N ILE A 42 -8.00 -8.90 23.52
CA ILE A 42 -7.92 -10.16 22.79
C ILE A 42 -7.70 -9.80 21.34
N PRO A 43 -6.53 -10.12 20.74
CA PRO A 43 -6.29 -9.89 19.32
C PRO A 43 -7.27 -10.67 18.46
N GLU A 44 -7.70 -10.07 17.37
CA GLU A 44 -8.63 -10.65 16.39
C GLU A 44 -7.89 -10.85 15.06
N GLU A 45 -8.04 -12.01 14.45
CA GLU A 45 -7.63 -12.22 13.06
C GLU A 45 -8.67 -11.58 12.13
N VAL A 46 -8.20 -10.75 11.20
CA VAL A 46 -9.04 -10.08 10.22
C VAL A 46 -8.46 -10.25 8.82
N ASP A 47 -9.31 -10.54 7.86
CA ASP A 47 -8.87 -10.60 6.46
C ASP A 47 -8.53 -9.21 5.93
N CYS A 48 -7.55 -9.17 5.02
CA CYS A 48 -7.28 -7.95 4.28
C CYS A 48 -8.50 -7.63 3.40
N PRO A 49 -9.10 -6.45 3.53
CA PRO A 49 -10.32 -6.15 2.78
C PRO A 49 -10.03 -6.07 1.27
N ASP A 50 -10.91 -6.68 0.48
CA ASP A 50 -10.91 -6.54 -0.97
C ASP A 50 -11.77 -5.34 -1.37
N TYR A 51 -11.15 -4.35 -1.98
CA TYR A 51 -11.80 -3.14 -2.47
C TYR A 51 -12.06 -3.15 -3.99
N ALA A 52 -11.96 -4.29 -4.67
CA ALA A 52 -12.22 -4.39 -6.11
C ALA A 52 -13.57 -3.80 -6.51
N HIS A 53 -14.58 -3.92 -5.65
CA HIS A 53 -15.91 -3.38 -5.87
C HIS A 53 -15.97 -1.84 -6.02
N LEU A 54 -14.93 -1.12 -5.60
CA LEU A 54 -14.81 0.33 -5.78
C LEU A 54 -14.36 0.71 -7.19
N LEU A 55 -13.85 -0.25 -7.95
CA LEU A 55 -13.42 -0.04 -9.33
C LEU A 55 -14.59 -0.24 -10.30
N PRO A 56 -14.57 0.41 -11.48
CA PRO A 56 -15.47 0.09 -12.57
C PRO A 56 -15.42 -1.39 -12.93
N LYS A 57 -16.57 -2.00 -13.20
CA LYS A 57 -16.71 -3.44 -13.48
C LYS A 57 -15.67 -4.00 -14.48
N PRO A 58 -15.38 -3.32 -15.61
CA PRO A 58 -14.45 -3.85 -16.59
C PRO A 58 -13.01 -4.02 -16.10
N ILE A 59 -12.64 -3.35 -15.01
CA ILE A 59 -11.27 -3.38 -14.48
C ILE A 59 -11.13 -4.06 -13.11
N GLN A 60 -12.25 -4.50 -12.51
CA GLN A 60 -12.22 -5.17 -11.20
C GLN A 60 -11.38 -6.45 -11.20
N HIS A 61 -11.40 -7.20 -12.30
CA HIS A 61 -10.65 -8.44 -12.42
C HIS A 61 -9.12 -8.26 -12.39
N PHE A 62 -8.62 -7.06 -12.67
CA PHE A 62 -7.17 -6.78 -12.60
C PHE A 62 -6.64 -6.70 -11.16
N THR A 63 -7.50 -6.71 -10.15
CA THR A 63 -7.06 -6.83 -8.74
C THR A 63 -6.61 -8.25 -8.38
N GLN A 64 -6.87 -9.22 -9.25
CA GLN A 64 -6.52 -10.63 -9.05
C GLN A 64 -5.33 -11.04 -9.91
N GLY A 65 -4.65 -12.13 -9.54
CA GLY A 65 -3.55 -12.68 -10.32
C GLY A 65 -4.02 -13.43 -11.57
N GLY A 66 -3.12 -13.53 -12.58
CA GLY A 66 -3.33 -14.40 -13.74
C GLY A 66 -4.39 -13.93 -14.73
N VAL A 67 -4.48 -12.63 -14.97
CA VAL A 67 -5.42 -12.08 -15.96
C VAL A 67 -4.91 -12.28 -17.37
N TYR A 68 -5.72 -12.94 -18.21
CA TYR A 68 -5.46 -13.18 -19.62
C TYR A 68 -6.59 -12.64 -20.49
N ASP A 69 -6.25 -12.22 -21.69
CA ASP A 69 -7.22 -12.01 -22.76
C ASP A 69 -7.46 -13.35 -23.48
N GLU A 70 -8.58 -13.97 -23.18
CA GLU A 70 -8.93 -15.27 -23.76
C GLU A 70 -9.32 -15.18 -25.23
N GLU A 71 -9.85 -14.03 -25.67
CA GLU A 71 -10.32 -13.84 -27.05
C GLU A 71 -9.15 -13.65 -28.02
N GLU A 72 -8.16 -12.88 -27.63
CA GLU A 72 -6.97 -12.64 -28.45
C GLU A 72 -5.79 -13.54 -28.11
N ASN A 73 -5.94 -14.40 -27.11
CA ASN A 73 -4.88 -15.26 -26.57
C ASN A 73 -3.62 -14.46 -26.19
N GLN A 74 -3.81 -13.24 -25.77
CA GLN A 74 -2.76 -12.33 -25.35
C GLN A 74 -2.67 -12.28 -23.84
N HIS A 75 -1.47 -12.20 -23.39
CA HIS A 75 -1.16 -12.01 -21.98
C HIS A 75 -1.32 -10.54 -21.62
N LEU A 76 -2.34 -10.20 -20.85
CA LEU A 76 -2.53 -8.85 -20.35
C LEU A 76 -1.50 -8.55 -19.27
N SER A 77 -0.64 -7.58 -19.55
CA SER A 77 0.33 -6.99 -18.63
C SER A 77 1.12 -7.97 -17.75
N PHE A 78 1.91 -8.85 -18.35
CA PHE A 78 2.97 -9.60 -17.66
C PHE A 78 2.53 -10.41 -16.44
N ASN A 79 1.36 -11.03 -16.43
CA ASN A 79 0.78 -11.71 -15.25
C ASN A 79 0.58 -10.80 -14.02
N GLN A 80 0.37 -9.54 -14.22
CA GLN A 80 0.39 -8.57 -13.11
C GLN A 80 -0.96 -8.30 -12.46
N GLY A 81 -2.01 -9.01 -12.83
CA GLY A 81 -3.22 -8.97 -12.02
C GLY A 81 -2.88 -9.36 -10.58
N GLY A 82 -3.31 -8.61 -9.62
CA GLY A 82 -3.05 -8.84 -8.21
C GLY A 82 -1.67 -8.40 -7.70
N GLY A 83 -0.82 -7.79 -8.54
CA GLY A 83 0.46 -7.22 -8.09
C GLY A 83 0.27 -6.27 -6.91
N HIS A 84 1.13 -6.35 -5.90
CA HIS A 84 1.02 -5.61 -4.63
C HIS A 84 -0.38 -5.71 -4.00
N GLY A 85 -0.91 -6.93 -3.92
CA GLY A 85 -2.24 -7.17 -3.33
C GLY A 85 -3.40 -6.57 -4.10
N GLY A 86 -3.27 -6.34 -5.42
CA GLY A 86 -4.31 -5.77 -6.26
C GLY A 86 -4.39 -4.25 -6.25
N SER A 87 -3.40 -3.54 -5.71
CA SER A 87 -3.43 -2.08 -5.58
C SER A 87 -3.20 -1.32 -6.90
N HIS A 88 -2.50 -1.91 -7.87
CA HIS A 88 -2.15 -1.23 -9.12
C HIS A 88 -3.36 -0.68 -9.90
N PRO A 89 -4.44 -1.45 -10.15
CA PRO A 89 -5.61 -0.91 -10.83
C PRO A 89 -6.26 0.25 -10.07
N HIS A 90 -6.23 0.24 -8.73
CA HIS A 90 -6.73 1.36 -7.94
C HIS A 90 -5.93 2.64 -8.17
N LEU A 91 -4.59 2.55 -8.16
CA LEU A 91 -3.72 3.71 -8.40
C LEU A 91 -3.91 4.29 -9.80
N VAL A 92 -3.98 3.43 -10.82
CA VAL A 92 -4.21 3.87 -12.20
C VAL A 92 -5.59 4.48 -12.37
N HIS A 93 -6.62 3.85 -11.80
CA HIS A 93 -7.99 4.36 -11.85
C HIS A 93 -8.10 5.72 -11.16
N GLU A 94 -7.51 5.88 -9.97
CA GLU A 94 -7.49 7.15 -9.22
C GLU A 94 -6.88 8.28 -10.06
N PHE A 95 -5.75 8.01 -10.71
CA PHE A 95 -5.09 9.00 -11.56
C PHE A 95 -5.95 9.39 -12.77
N ILE A 96 -6.50 8.41 -13.48
CA ILE A 96 -7.33 8.65 -14.68
C ILE A 96 -8.63 9.37 -14.30
N ASP A 97 -9.28 8.98 -13.20
CA ASP A 97 -10.49 9.62 -12.72
C ASP A 97 -10.23 11.07 -12.29
N ALA A 98 -9.14 11.31 -11.60
CA ALA A 98 -8.71 12.66 -11.23
C ALA A 98 -8.52 13.57 -12.46
N LEU A 99 -7.87 13.05 -13.51
CA LEU A 99 -7.71 13.79 -14.78
C LEU A 99 -9.06 14.08 -15.44
N LYS A 100 -9.96 13.10 -15.51
CA LYS A 100 -11.27 13.25 -16.15
C LYS A 100 -12.19 14.23 -15.41
N THR A 101 -12.08 14.28 -14.09
CA THR A 101 -12.94 15.12 -13.24
C THR A 101 -12.29 16.45 -12.88
N GLY A 102 -11.02 16.67 -13.22
CA GLY A 102 -10.30 17.91 -12.92
C GLY A 102 -9.97 18.09 -11.43
N ARG A 103 -9.99 17.00 -10.64
CA ARG A 103 -9.64 17.04 -9.23
C ARG A 103 -8.17 16.64 -8.99
N SER A 104 -7.65 16.94 -7.81
CA SER A 104 -6.36 16.43 -7.38
C SER A 104 -6.44 14.92 -7.10
N PRO A 105 -5.50 14.09 -7.59
CA PRO A 105 -5.44 12.67 -7.25
C PRO A 105 -4.97 12.46 -5.79
N PHE A 106 -5.24 11.27 -5.26
CA PHE A 106 -4.67 10.81 -3.99
C PHE A 106 -3.88 9.50 -4.21
N PRO A 107 -2.60 9.44 -3.87
CA PRO A 107 -1.77 10.56 -3.41
C PRO A 107 -1.46 11.53 -4.56
N ASN A 108 -1.42 12.82 -4.28
CA ASN A 108 -0.91 13.81 -5.23
C ASN A 108 0.63 13.84 -5.21
N ALA A 109 1.25 14.59 -6.13
CA ALA A 109 2.69 14.64 -6.27
C ALA A 109 3.43 15.02 -4.97
N ARG A 110 2.86 15.92 -4.18
CA ARG A 110 3.43 16.33 -2.89
C ARG A 110 3.37 15.22 -1.83
N GLN A 111 2.22 14.57 -1.73
CA GLN A 111 2.05 13.44 -0.81
C GLN A 111 2.99 12.29 -1.20
N SER A 112 3.09 12.01 -2.51
CA SER A 112 4.01 11.01 -3.03
C SER A 112 5.47 11.36 -2.74
N ALA A 113 5.87 12.61 -2.91
CA ALA A 113 7.20 13.08 -2.58
C ALA A 113 7.49 12.92 -1.07
N ASN A 114 6.56 13.28 -0.20
CA ASN A 114 6.70 13.09 1.25
C ASN A 114 6.90 11.63 1.63
N ILE A 115 6.13 10.72 1.04
CA ILE A 115 6.21 9.28 1.31
C ILE A 115 7.54 8.72 0.80
N THR A 116 7.92 9.04 -0.43
CA THR A 116 9.14 8.55 -1.07
C THR A 116 10.41 9.07 -0.37
N CYS A 117 10.38 10.32 0.09
CA CYS A 117 11.51 10.96 0.76
C CYS A 117 11.93 10.20 2.04
N VAL A 118 10.98 9.60 2.74
CA VAL A 118 11.29 8.79 3.95
C VAL A 118 12.27 7.65 3.61
N GLY A 119 12.00 6.89 2.54
CA GLY A 119 12.88 5.79 2.12
C GLY A 119 14.26 6.26 1.67
N ILE A 120 14.32 7.36 0.92
CA ILE A 120 15.60 7.94 0.44
C ILE A 120 16.45 8.39 1.61
N LEU A 121 15.89 9.12 2.55
CA LEU A 121 16.64 9.64 3.70
C LEU A 121 16.97 8.57 4.74
N ALA A 122 16.15 7.52 4.85
CA ALA A 122 16.46 6.34 5.64
C ALA A 122 17.70 5.61 5.08
N HIS A 123 17.79 5.47 3.75
CA HIS A 123 18.98 4.93 3.10
C HIS A 123 20.21 5.80 3.35
N GLU A 124 20.08 7.12 3.19
CA GLU A 124 21.17 8.06 3.47
C GLU A 124 21.66 7.97 4.92
N SER A 125 20.72 7.91 5.88
CA SER A 125 21.02 7.70 7.30
C SER A 125 21.81 6.40 7.51
N ALA A 126 21.37 5.30 6.90
CA ALA A 126 22.02 4.00 7.02
C ALA A 126 23.47 4.03 6.49
N VAL A 127 23.70 4.65 5.33
CA VAL A 127 25.04 4.80 4.76
C VAL A 127 25.97 5.65 5.65
N LYS A 128 25.40 6.60 6.40
CA LYS A 128 26.12 7.45 7.36
C LYS A 128 26.20 6.85 8.77
N GLY A 129 25.92 5.57 8.94
CA GLY A 129 26.02 4.87 10.22
C GLY A 129 24.89 5.17 11.20
N GLY A 130 23.72 5.57 10.71
CA GLY A 130 22.54 5.85 11.54
C GLY A 130 22.43 7.32 11.98
N GLU A 131 23.06 8.24 11.25
CA GLU A 131 22.92 9.68 11.50
C GLU A 131 21.46 10.11 11.43
N ILE A 132 21.06 11.01 12.35
CA ILE A 132 19.71 11.59 12.34
C ILE A 132 19.61 12.58 11.18
N ILE A 133 18.72 12.28 10.23
CA ILE A 133 18.44 13.14 9.08
C ILE A 133 17.01 13.67 9.18
N ASN A 134 16.87 15.00 9.11
CA ASN A 134 15.55 15.63 9.12
C ASN A 134 14.85 15.46 7.78
N LEU A 135 13.57 15.08 7.83
CA LEU A 135 12.72 15.05 6.64
C LEU A 135 12.45 16.48 6.16
N PRO A 136 12.56 16.76 4.85
CA PRO A 136 12.24 18.08 4.31
C PRO A 136 10.75 18.39 4.48
N SER A 137 10.43 19.62 4.75
CA SER A 137 9.05 20.09 4.76
C SER A 137 8.65 20.48 3.34
N PHE A 138 7.79 19.67 2.71
CA PHE A 138 7.19 20.03 1.42
C PHE A 138 6.00 20.95 1.64
N THR A 139 6.23 22.16 2.14
CA THR A 139 5.21 23.20 2.20
C THR A 139 5.14 23.94 0.88
N TRP A 140 3.96 24.03 0.27
CA TRP A 140 3.76 24.97 -0.81
C TRP A 140 3.54 26.34 -0.19
N GLU A 141 4.40 27.28 -0.48
CA GLU A 141 4.02 28.66 -0.37
C GLU A 141 3.06 28.91 -1.53
N VAL A 142 1.80 29.16 -1.21
CA VAL A 142 0.82 29.61 -2.21
C VAL A 142 1.28 31.02 -2.60
N GLN A 143 1.88 31.16 -3.79
CA GLN A 143 2.12 32.45 -4.42
C GLN A 143 0.81 32.99 -4.98
#